data_74240fb735a23d48fca70c3846bb3690
#
_entry.id   74240fb735a23d48fca70c3846bb3690
#
_cell.length_a   1.000
_cell.length_b   1.000
_cell.length_c   1.000
_cell.angle_alpha   90.00
_cell.angle_beta   90.00
_cell.angle_gamma   90.00
#
_symmetry.space_group_name_H-M   'P 1'
#
loop_
_entity.id
_entity.type
_entity.pdbx_description
1 polymer ?
#
loop_
_entity_poly.entity_id
_entity_poly.type
_entity_poly.pdbx_seq_one_letter_code
_entity_poly.pdbx_strand_id
1 'polypeptide(L)'
;MFLCHAFFAHAEWDDEGEEMTMKLIKALNNNVALVLDDRKRESVVMGRGVAFNVKPGGSVNTSLIEKHFVLDGKGGKKDFDSLLKRITVEDIELASGIIRRGEERLGYRCNDSILLTLSDHLGMMMERAKEGLYFGTPLEWDIRLIYPEEYQYAKEVVTELRKKSGYEIPDQEAAFIALHFINSHFSGNGMQETVMCTKIIQNILNISKLFYGREFREDNFDVNRFITHVRYFVRRQMSGETLKVDLEIARVVAEKCPNDYKCAMKIARFLDRTYGWNVSEGEVLYLTLHLNRINLNET
;
A
#
# COMPACT_ATOMS: atom_id res chain seq x y z
N MET A 1 11.17 2.66 -14.05
CA MET A 1 10.18 1.63 -14.38
C MET A 1 9.17 1.54 -13.23
N PHE A 2 8.39 2.60 -13.05
CA PHE A 2 7.39 2.76 -12.00
C PHE A 2 6.20 3.52 -12.59
N LEU A 3 5.32 2.78 -13.27
CA LEU A 3 4.09 3.33 -13.84
C LEU A 3 2.94 2.35 -13.58
N CYS A 4 2.60 2.18 -12.30
CA CYS A 4 1.30 1.63 -11.93
C CYS A 4 0.59 2.69 -11.08
N HIS A 5 0.03 3.68 -11.75
CA HIS A 5 -0.75 4.76 -11.11
C HIS A 5 -2.19 4.34 -10.94
N ALA A 6 -2.77 4.74 -9.83
CA ALA A 6 -4.16 4.65 -9.42
C ALA A 6 -5.15 4.71 -10.60
N PHE A 7 -5.70 3.54 -10.99
CA PHE A 7 -6.63 3.43 -12.10
C PHE A 7 -8.05 3.05 -11.67
N PHE A 8 -8.30 2.91 -10.37
CA PHE A 8 -9.55 2.29 -9.93
C PHE A 8 -10.27 3.16 -8.90
N ALA A 9 -11.50 3.57 -9.25
CA ALA A 9 -12.49 4.00 -8.28
C ALA A 9 -13.37 2.80 -7.90
N HIS A 10 -13.71 2.69 -6.63
CA HIS A 10 -14.69 1.74 -6.14
C HIS A 10 -16.03 2.05 -6.81
N ALA A 11 -16.62 1.11 -7.56
CA ALA A 11 -18.00 1.24 -7.95
C ALA A 11 -18.86 0.83 -6.74
N GLU A 12 -19.40 1.82 -6.04
CA GLU A 12 -20.55 1.60 -5.16
C GLU A 12 -21.69 1.09 -6.06
N TRP A 13 -22.29 -0.02 -5.68
CA TRP A 13 -23.55 -0.46 -6.26
C TRP A 13 -24.56 0.63 -5.92
N ASP A 14 -25.07 1.33 -6.94
CA ASP A 14 -26.17 2.27 -6.73
C ASP A 14 -27.36 1.48 -6.16
N ASP A 15 -27.83 1.90 -5.00
CA ASP A 15 -28.93 1.29 -4.22
C ASP A 15 -30.30 1.39 -4.93
N GLU A 16 -30.33 1.91 -6.15
CA GLU A 16 -31.50 1.96 -7.02
C GLU A 16 -31.51 0.72 -7.91
N GLY A 17 -32.19 -0.32 -7.47
CA GLY A 17 -32.39 -1.66 -8.02
C GLY A 17 -32.66 -1.83 -9.54
N GLU A 18 -31.98 -1.11 -10.41
CA GLU A 18 -31.96 -1.33 -11.86
C GLU A 18 -30.89 -2.37 -12.19
N GLU A 19 -31.29 -3.43 -12.89
CA GLU A 19 -30.40 -4.44 -13.45
C GLU A 19 -29.42 -3.78 -14.42
N MET A 20 -28.20 -3.47 -13.93
CA MET A 20 -27.13 -2.92 -14.75
C MET A 20 -26.74 -3.90 -15.83
N THR A 21 -26.95 -3.56 -17.10
CA THR A 21 -26.50 -4.39 -18.22
C THR A 21 -25.05 -4.10 -18.55
N MET A 22 -24.20 -5.11 -18.49
CA MET A 22 -22.80 -5.02 -18.86
C MET A 22 -22.54 -5.84 -20.11
N LYS A 23 -21.99 -5.20 -21.15
CA LYS A 23 -21.66 -5.87 -22.41
C LYS A 23 -20.20 -6.28 -22.43
N LEU A 24 -19.95 -7.54 -22.77
CA LEU A 24 -18.60 -8.06 -22.93
C LEU A 24 -17.88 -7.34 -24.08
N ILE A 25 -16.76 -6.68 -23.78
CA ILE A 25 -15.80 -6.21 -24.78
C ILE A 25 -14.85 -7.34 -25.13
N LYS A 26 -14.25 -7.96 -24.10
CA LYS A 26 -13.25 -9.01 -24.25
C LYS A 26 -13.26 -9.91 -23.02
N ALA A 27 -13.38 -11.23 -23.23
CA ALA A 27 -13.05 -12.21 -22.19
C ALA A 27 -11.53 -12.33 -22.07
N LEU A 28 -11.01 -12.13 -20.87
CA LEU A 28 -9.61 -12.40 -20.56
C LEU A 28 -9.46 -13.89 -20.22
N ASN A 29 -10.43 -14.40 -19.49
CA ASN A 29 -10.63 -15.84 -19.21
C ASN A 29 -12.10 -16.07 -18.80
N ASN A 30 -12.45 -17.28 -18.35
CA ASN A 30 -13.83 -17.58 -17.94
C ASN A 30 -14.33 -16.77 -16.73
N ASN A 31 -13.41 -16.24 -15.91
CA ASN A 31 -13.71 -15.59 -14.63
C ASN A 31 -13.39 -14.09 -14.62
N VAL A 32 -12.76 -13.56 -15.68
CA VAL A 32 -12.37 -12.15 -15.79
C VAL A 32 -12.72 -11.63 -17.18
N ALA A 33 -13.42 -10.51 -17.22
CA ALA A 33 -13.87 -9.89 -18.46
C ALA A 33 -13.69 -8.36 -18.43
N LEU A 34 -13.33 -7.80 -19.58
CA LEU A 34 -13.49 -6.38 -19.86
C LEU A 34 -14.90 -6.16 -20.41
N VAL A 35 -15.65 -5.28 -19.78
CA VAL A 35 -17.04 -4.98 -20.10
C VAL A 35 -17.26 -3.49 -20.32
N LEU A 36 -18.34 -3.15 -21.00
CA LEU A 36 -18.86 -1.81 -21.12
C LEU A 36 -20.15 -1.72 -20.31
N ASP A 37 -20.22 -0.79 -19.36
CA ASP A 37 -21.44 -0.54 -18.59
C ASP A 37 -22.46 0.32 -19.37
N ASP A 38 -23.67 0.50 -18.82
CA ASP A 38 -24.73 1.31 -19.42
C ASP A 38 -24.36 2.79 -19.56
N ARG A 39 -23.40 3.28 -18.76
CA ARG A 39 -22.84 4.63 -18.84
C ARG A 39 -21.68 4.73 -19.83
N LYS A 40 -21.44 3.67 -20.63
CA LYS A 40 -20.33 3.54 -21.60
C LYS A 40 -18.94 3.64 -20.95
N ARG A 41 -18.81 3.26 -19.69
CA ARG A 41 -17.51 3.16 -19.02
C ARG A 41 -16.96 1.76 -19.21
N GLU A 42 -15.68 1.67 -19.54
CA GLU A 42 -14.99 0.39 -19.57
C GLU A 42 -14.67 -0.04 -18.15
N SER A 43 -14.93 -1.31 -17.85
CA SER A 43 -14.74 -1.87 -16.53
C SER A 43 -14.21 -3.29 -16.62
N VAL A 44 -13.43 -3.72 -15.63
CA VAL A 44 -13.08 -5.12 -15.46
C VAL A 44 -14.02 -5.72 -14.43
N VAL A 45 -14.66 -6.82 -14.80
CA VAL A 45 -15.49 -7.62 -13.90
C VAL A 45 -14.84 -8.96 -13.65
N MET A 46 -14.94 -9.42 -12.43
CA MET A 46 -14.40 -10.69 -11.99
C MET A 46 -15.48 -11.47 -11.24
N GLY A 47 -15.55 -12.77 -11.48
CA GLY A 47 -16.48 -13.67 -10.81
C GLY A 47 -16.50 -15.01 -11.49
N ARG A 48 -16.82 -16.06 -10.76
CA ARG A 48 -16.75 -17.42 -11.25
C ARG A 48 -17.68 -17.63 -12.45
N GLY A 49 -17.10 -17.86 -13.64
CA GLY A 49 -17.85 -18.09 -14.87
C GLY A 49 -18.46 -16.84 -15.50
N VAL A 50 -18.11 -15.63 -15.05
CA VAL A 50 -18.70 -14.35 -15.52
C VAL A 50 -18.58 -14.17 -17.04
N ALA A 51 -17.53 -14.68 -17.66
CA ALA A 51 -17.28 -14.61 -19.09
C ALA A 51 -17.51 -15.96 -19.82
N PHE A 52 -17.96 -16.99 -19.11
CA PHE A 52 -18.11 -18.33 -19.69
C PHE A 52 -19.23 -18.34 -20.74
N ASN A 53 -18.89 -18.77 -21.96
CA ASN A 53 -19.80 -18.80 -23.13
C ASN A 53 -20.40 -17.46 -23.55
N VAL A 54 -19.88 -16.34 -23.05
CA VAL A 54 -20.30 -15.00 -23.51
C VAL A 54 -19.47 -14.58 -24.71
N LYS A 55 -20.12 -14.19 -25.81
CA LYS A 55 -19.43 -13.66 -27.00
C LYS A 55 -19.23 -12.13 -26.86
N PRO A 56 -18.20 -11.55 -27.48
CA PRO A 56 -18.05 -10.11 -27.55
C PRO A 56 -19.33 -9.40 -28.02
N GLY A 57 -19.76 -8.38 -27.29
CA GLY A 57 -21.05 -7.68 -27.49
C GLY A 57 -22.25 -8.30 -26.76
N GLY A 58 -22.12 -9.52 -26.22
CA GLY A 58 -23.15 -10.16 -25.39
C GLY A 58 -23.15 -9.61 -23.96
N SER A 59 -24.30 -9.74 -23.27
CA SER A 59 -24.43 -9.32 -21.88
C SER A 59 -23.80 -10.35 -20.93
N VAL A 60 -23.02 -9.89 -19.98
CA VAL A 60 -22.50 -10.72 -18.88
C VAL A 60 -23.57 -10.87 -17.80
N ASN A 61 -23.59 -12.01 -17.13
CA ASN A 61 -24.50 -12.19 -16.01
C ASN A 61 -23.96 -11.45 -14.79
N THR A 62 -24.60 -10.35 -14.43
CA THR A 62 -24.18 -9.48 -13.31
C THR A 62 -24.24 -10.16 -11.95
N SER A 63 -25.13 -11.17 -11.78
CA SER A 63 -25.21 -11.95 -10.53
C SER A 63 -23.96 -12.81 -10.26
N LEU A 64 -23.12 -13.04 -11.26
CA LEU A 64 -21.85 -13.76 -11.14
C LEU A 64 -20.67 -12.82 -10.83
N ILE A 65 -20.89 -11.50 -10.82
CA ILE A 65 -19.82 -10.55 -10.57
C ILE A 65 -19.53 -10.49 -9.07
N GLU A 66 -18.33 -10.91 -8.71
CA GLU A 66 -17.80 -10.83 -7.35
C GLU A 66 -17.02 -9.53 -7.11
N LYS A 67 -16.39 -9.00 -8.18
CA LYS A 67 -15.61 -7.75 -8.14
C LYS A 67 -15.79 -6.96 -9.43
N HIS A 68 -15.90 -5.64 -9.29
CA HIS A 68 -16.09 -4.70 -10.39
C HIS A 68 -15.14 -3.52 -10.26
N PHE A 69 -14.31 -3.30 -11.28
CA PHE A 69 -13.32 -2.22 -11.34
C PHE A 69 -13.65 -1.27 -12.48
N VAL A 70 -14.05 -0.06 -12.16
CA VAL A 70 -14.28 0.99 -13.16
C VAL A 70 -12.96 1.64 -13.52
N LEU A 71 -12.73 1.82 -14.82
CA LEU A 71 -11.57 2.53 -15.34
C LEU A 71 -11.79 4.02 -15.19
N ASP A 72 -11.15 4.64 -14.20
CA ASP A 72 -11.08 6.09 -14.12
C ASP A 72 -10.16 6.62 -15.23
N GLY A 73 -10.72 7.42 -16.14
CA GLY A 73 -10.05 7.91 -17.35
C GLY A 73 -8.82 8.81 -17.17
N LYS A 74 -8.23 8.85 -15.96
CA LYS A 74 -7.01 9.60 -15.65
C LYS A 74 -5.71 8.86 -16.00
N GLY A 75 -5.77 7.55 -16.22
CA GLY A 75 -4.66 6.75 -16.69
C GLY A 75 -4.88 6.29 -18.12
N GLY A 76 -3.85 6.33 -18.95
CA GLY A 76 -3.98 6.05 -20.37
C GLY A 76 -4.55 4.66 -20.66
N LYS A 77 -5.64 4.59 -21.42
CA LYS A 77 -6.28 3.36 -21.90
C LYS A 77 -5.27 2.32 -22.43
N LYS A 78 -4.18 2.80 -23.04
CA LYS A 78 -3.11 1.95 -23.59
C LYS A 78 -2.32 1.20 -22.51
N ASP A 79 -2.09 1.82 -21.35
CA ASP A 79 -1.31 1.20 -20.27
C ASP A 79 -2.12 0.10 -19.58
N PHE A 80 -3.42 0.33 -19.43
CA PHE A 80 -4.34 -0.67 -18.88
C PHE A 80 -4.55 -1.86 -19.81
N ASP A 81 -4.77 -1.63 -21.10
CA ASP A 81 -4.84 -2.69 -22.12
C ASP A 81 -3.55 -3.53 -22.15
N SER A 82 -2.40 -2.90 -21.92
CA SER A 82 -1.12 -3.58 -21.84
C SER A 82 -0.99 -4.43 -20.58
N LEU A 83 -1.49 -3.95 -19.45
CA LEU A 83 -1.55 -4.67 -18.18
C LEU A 83 -2.42 -5.91 -18.29
N LEU A 84 -3.64 -5.77 -18.81
CA LEU A 84 -4.59 -6.87 -18.99
C LEU A 84 -4.12 -7.95 -19.99
N LYS A 85 -3.24 -7.59 -20.94
CA LYS A 85 -2.67 -8.55 -21.90
C LYS A 85 -1.57 -9.40 -21.28
N ARG A 86 -0.90 -8.92 -20.24
CA ARG A 86 0.22 -9.62 -19.59
C ARG A 86 -0.24 -10.56 -18.47
N ILE A 87 -1.28 -10.17 -17.72
CA ILE A 87 -1.78 -10.93 -16.59
C ILE A 87 -2.46 -12.22 -17.08
N THR A 88 -2.00 -13.35 -16.58
CA THR A 88 -2.60 -14.66 -16.86
C THR A 88 -3.65 -15.04 -15.79
N VAL A 89 -4.43 -16.08 -16.05
CA VAL A 89 -5.37 -16.66 -15.07
C VAL A 89 -4.60 -17.13 -13.83
N GLU A 90 -3.49 -17.79 -14.09
CA GLU A 90 -2.61 -18.36 -13.08
C GLU A 90 -2.06 -17.27 -12.15
N ASP A 91 -1.71 -16.09 -12.69
CA ASP A 91 -1.26 -14.93 -11.90
C ASP A 91 -2.37 -14.41 -10.99
N ILE A 92 -3.61 -14.35 -11.50
CA ILE A 92 -4.79 -13.90 -10.73
C ILE A 92 -5.11 -14.90 -9.61
N GLU A 93 -5.13 -16.21 -9.90
CA GLU A 93 -5.39 -17.24 -8.90
C GLU A 93 -4.31 -17.24 -7.81
N LEU A 94 -3.05 -17.10 -8.22
CA LEU A 94 -1.92 -17.00 -7.31
C LEU A 94 -2.04 -15.77 -6.40
N ALA A 95 -2.27 -14.59 -6.99
CA ALA A 95 -2.46 -13.33 -6.26
C ALA A 95 -3.66 -13.42 -5.31
N SER A 96 -4.80 -13.92 -5.77
CA SER A 96 -6.01 -14.08 -4.95
C SER A 96 -5.74 -14.96 -3.72
N GLY A 97 -5.03 -16.08 -3.90
CA GLY A 97 -4.64 -16.95 -2.78
C GLY A 97 -3.71 -16.27 -1.78
N ILE A 98 -2.74 -15.48 -2.27
CA ILE A 98 -1.80 -14.70 -1.44
C ILE A 98 -2.57 -13.61 -0.69
N ILE A 99 -3.44 -12.83 -1.37
CA ILE A 99 -4.21 -11.75 -0.75
C ILE A 99 -5.08 -12.27 0.38
N ARG A 100 -5.86 -13.33 0.14
CA ARG A 100 -6.74 -13.91 1.17
C ARG A 100 -5.96 -14.31 2.43
N ARG A 101 -4.86 -15.05 2.28
CA ARG A 101 -4.01 -15.44 3.42
C ARG A 101 -3.36 -14.23 4.10
N GLY A 102 -3.01 -13.21 3.30
CA GLY A 102 -2.46 -11.95 3.83
C GLY A 102 -3.47 -11.19 4.67
N GLU A 103 -4.71 -11.06 4.22
CA GLU A 103 -5.78 -10.43 4.99
C GLU A 103 -6.04 -11.14 6.32
N GLU A 104 -6.08 -12.49 6.31
CA GLU A 104 -6.22 -13.31 7.51
C GLU A 104 -5.03 -13.12 8.47
N ARG A 105 -3.79 -13.09 7.94
CA ARG A 105 -2.55 -13.00 8.74
C ARG A 105 -2.30 -11.60 9.29
N LEU A 106 -2.62 -10.55 8.52
CA LEU A 106 -2.36 -9.16 8.86
C LEU A 106 -3.55 -8.49 9.58
N GLY A 107 -4.73 -9.12 9.58
CA GLY A 107 -5.91 -8.67 10.32
C GLY A 107 -6.62 -7.47 9.71
N TYR A 108 -6.41 -7.18 8.42
CA TYR A 108 -7.10 -6.10 7.71
C TYR A 108 -7.52 -6.50 6.30
N ARG A 109 -8.47 -5.75 5.72
CA ARG A 109 -8.90 -5.93 4.34
C ARG A 109 -8.09 -5.05 3.39
N CYS A 110 -7.73 -5.62 2.27
CA CYS A 110 -7.11 -4.92 1.16
C CYS A 110 -8.17 -4.29 0.25
N ASN A 111 -7.86 -3.17 -0.38
CA ASN A 111 -8.71 -2.65 -1.44
C ASN A 111 -8.62 -3.56 -2.69
N ASP A 112 -9.63 -3.50 -3.53
CA ASP A 112 -9.75 -4.41 -4.67
C ASP A 112 -8.65 -4.25 -5.72
N SER A 113 -8.01 -3.07 -5.81
CA SER A 113 -6.95 -2.82 -6.78
C SER A 113 -5.72 -3.71 -6.58
N ILE A 114 -5.49 -4.23 -5.37
CA ILE A 114 -4.35 -5.11 -5.07
C ILE A 114 -4.35 -6.36 -5.96
N LEU A 115 -5.52 -6.89 -6.29
CA LEU A 115 -5.59 -8.12 -7.07
C LEU A 115 -4.89 -7.97 -8.41
N LEU A 116 -5.18 -6.91 -9.15
CA LEU A 116 -4.56 -6.67 -10.46
C LEU A 116 -3.10 -6.23 -10.35
N THR A 117 -2.80 -5.35 -9.40
CA THR A 117 -1.43 -4.85 -9.24
C THR A 117 -0.47 -5.92 -8.74
N LEU A 118 -0.92 -6.78 -7.83
CA LEU A 118 -0.12 -7.91 -7.35
C LEU A 118 -0.01 -9.01 -8.42
N SER A 119 -1.09 -9.30 -9.18
CA SER A 119 -1.02 -10.27 -10.30
C SER A 119 0.02 -9.87 -11.34
N ASP A 120 0.04 -8.59 -11.77
CA ASP A 120 1.03 -8.09 -12.71
C ASP A 120 2.45 -8.19 -12.15
N HIS A 121 2.63 -7.84 -10.87
CA HIS A 121 3.93 -7.95 -10.21
C HIS A 121 4.41 -9.41 -10.15
N LEU A 122 3.55 -10.34 -9.73
CA LEU A 122 3.90 -11.76 -9.62
C LEU A 122 4.24 -12.36 -10.98
N GLY A 123 3.44 -12.08 -12.02
CA GLY A 123 3.72 -12.52 -13.39
C GLY A 123 5.09 -12.03 -13.87
N MET A 124 5.36 -10.72 -13.75
CA MET A 124 6.65 -10.13 -14.14
C MET A 124 7.82 -10.67 -13.29
N MET A 125 7.62 -10.90 -12.01
CA MET A 125 8.63 -11.48 -11.12
C MET A 125 8.97 -12.90 -11.55
N MET A 126 7.97 -13.72 -11.86
CA MET A 126 8.18 -15.10 -12.32
C MET A 126 8.88 -15.17 -13.67
N GLU A 127 8.56 -14.28 -14.61
CA GLU A 127 9.26 -14.18 -15.88
C GLU A 127 10.74 -13.83 -15.68
N ARG A 128 11.03 -12.82 -14.86
CA ARG A 128 12.41 -12.45 -14.52
C ARG A 128 13.16 -13.59 -13.84
N ALA A 129 12.50 -14.30 -12.91
CA ALA A 129 13.13 -15.43 -12.23
C ALA A 129 13.51 -16.57 -13.19
N LYS A 130 12.70 -16.84 -14.23
CA LYS A 130 13.03 -17.80 -15.30
C LYS A 130 14.30 -17.39 -16.09
N GLU A 131 14.48 -16.09 -16.28
CA GLU A 131 15.61 -15.52 -17.01
C GLU A 131 16.84 -15.26 -16.12
N GLY A 132 16.74 -15.49 -14.80
CA GLY A 132 17.81 -15.19 -13.84
C GLY A 132 18.08 -13.70 -13.66
N LEU A 133 17.09 -12.86 -13.97
CA LEU A 133 17.17 -11.40 -13.82
C LEU A 133 16.61 -10.95 -12.47
N TYR A 134 17.43 -10.24 -11.70
CA TYR A 134 17.07 -9.81 -10.36
C TYR A 134 17.18 -8.30 -10.20
N PHE A 135 16.19 -7.69 -9.57
CA PHE A 135 16.18 -6.28 -9.24
C PHE A 135 15.96 -6.11 -7.74
N GLY A 136 16.85 -5.34 -7.12
CA GLY A 136 16.68 -4.92 -5.73
C GLY A 136 15.94 -3.59 -5.62
N THR A 137 15.41 -3.31 -4.45
CA THR A 137 14.89 -1.99 -4.10
C THR A 137 15.71 -1.39 -2.97
N PRO A 138 16.15 -0.12 -3.07
CA PRO A 138 16.81 0.56 -1.97
C PRO A 138 15.90 0.75 -0.74
N LEU A 139 14.59 0.50 -0.89
CA LEU A 139 13.60 0.64 0.18
C LEU A 139 13.43 -0.63 1.03
N GLU A 140 14.10 -1.74 0.71
CA GLU A 140 13.92 -3.01 1.43
C GLU A 140 14.13 -2.87 2.94
N TRP A 141 15.23 -2.20 3.33
CA TRP A 141 15.54 -1.99 4.74
C TRP A 141 14.49 -1.12 5.44
N ASP A 142 14.03 -0.05 4.77
CA ASP A 142 13.01 0.86 5.30
C ASP A 142 11.66 0.14 5.46
N ILE A 143 11.27 -0.68 4.49
CA ILE A 143 10.02 -1.45 4.53
C ILE A 143 10.07 -2.47 5.66
N ARG A 144 11.17 -3.18 5.82
CA ARG A 144 11.37 -4.14 6.91
C ARG A 144 11.26 -3.47 8.28
N LEU A 145 11.83 -2.28 8.45
CA LEU A 145 11.80 -1.54 9.70
C LEU A 145 10.42 -0.93 9.99
N ILE A 146 9.78 -0.33 8.98
CA ILE A 146 8.56 0.46 9.15
C ILE A 146 7.31 -0.43 9.11
N TYR A 147 7.33 -1.53 8.36
CA TYR A 147 6.22 -2.44 8.10
C TYR A 147 6.64 -3.91 8.33
N PRO A 148 7.07 -4.26 9.55
CA PRO A 148 7.66 -5.56 9.83
C PRO A 148 6.69 -6.73 9.60
N GLU A 149 5.39 -6.55 9.85
CA GLU A 149 4.39 -7.60 9.70
C GLU A 149 4.11 -7.90 8.23
N GLU A 150 3.92 -6.87 7.41
CA GLU A 150 3.73 -6.99 5.97
C GLU A 150 4.97 -7.58 5.29
N TYR A 151 6.17 -7.13 5.71
CA TYR A 151 7.42 -7.66 5.18
C TYR A 151 7.64 -9.12 5.55
N GLN A 152 7.36 -9.52 6.80
CA GLN A 152 7.48 -10.90 7.24
C GLN A 152 6.53 -11.83 6.48
N TYR A 153 5.27 -11.43 6.31
CA TYR A 153 4.32 -12.17 5.49
C TYR A 153 4.80 -12.30 4.04
N ALA A 154 5.25 -11.21 3.43
CA ALA A 154 5.78 -11.22 2.07
C ALA A 154 7.00 -12.14 1.92
N LYS A 155 7.86 -12.24 2.93
CA LYS A 155 9.01 -13.15 2.98
C LYS A 155 8.58 -14.63 3.00
N GLU A 156 7.52 -14.95 3.73
CA GLU A 156 6.91 -16.28 3.73
C GLU A 156 6.36 -16.63 2.34
N VAL A 157 5.70 -15.67 1.67
CA VAL A 157 5.22 -15.81 0.28
C VAL A 157 6.38 -16.07 -0.68
N VAL A 158 7.45 -15.29 -0.64
CA VAL A 158 8.64 -15.50 -1.50
C VAL A 158 9.24 -16.89 -1.29
N THR A 159 9.31 -17.34 -0.03
CA THR A 159 9.83 -18.68 0.31
C THR A 159 8.94 -19.80 -0.27
N GLU A 160 7.61 -19.62 -0.21
CA GLU A 160 6.64 -20.55 -0.80
C GLU A 160 6.77 -20.59 -2.32
N LEU A 161 6.89 -19.44 -2.97
CA LEU A 161 7.03 -19.30 -4.42
C LEU A 161 8.32 -19.98 -4.93
N ARG A 162 9.46 -19.81 -4.25
CA ARG A 162 10.71 -20.53 -4.56
C ARG A 162 10.50 -22.05 -4.55
N LYS A 163 9.87 -22.57 -3.49
CA LYS A 163 9.62 -24.00 -3.34
C LYS A 163 8.71 -24.54 -4.43
N LYS A 164 7.68 -23.79 -4.82
CA LYS A 164 6.70 -24.22 -5.83
C LYS A 164 7.24 -24.12 -7.26
N SER A 165 7.95 -23.06 -7.57
CA SER A 165 8.44 -22.82 -8.93
C SER A 165 9.77 -23.48 -9.25
N GLY A 166 10.59 -23.75 -8.23
CA GLY A 166 11.98 -24.19 -8.40
C GLY A 166 12.92 -23.11 -8.91
N TYR A 167 12.46 -21.85 -9.06
CA TYR A 167 13.30 -20.72 -9.48
C TYR A 167 13.91 -20.03 -8.28
N GLU A 168 15.11 -19.47 -8.49
CA GLU A 168 15.69 -18.52 -7.54
C GLU A 168 14.92 -17.21 -7.59
N ILE A 169 14.26 -16.86 -6.49
CA ILE A 169 13.55 -15.56 -6.33
C ILE A 169 14.27 -14.81 -5.20
N PRO A 170 14.83 -13.63 -5.42
CA PRO A 170 15.59 -12.91 -4.41
C PRO A 170 14.72 -12.44 -3.24
N ASP A 171 15.31 -12.35 -2.04
CA ASP A 171 14.61 -11.89 -0.83
C ASP A 171 14.04 -10.48 -0.96
N GLN A 172 14.66 -9.66 -1.81
CA GLN A 172 14.21 -8.29 -2.12
C GLN A 172 12.80 -8.22 -2.71
N GLU A 173 12.30 -9.28 -3.34
CA GLU A 173 10.93 -9.34 -3.85
C GLU A 173 9.90 -9.28 -2.72
N ALA A 174 10.27 -9.66 -1.50
CA ALA A 174 9.42 -9.49 -0.33
C ALA A 174 9.07 -8.02 -0.05
N ALA A 175 10.00 -7.10 -0.30
CA ALA A 175 9.73 -5.68 -0.14
C ALA A 175 8.68 -5.16 -1.15
N PHE A 176 8.74 -5.63 -2.40
CA PHE A 176 7.75 -5.25 -3.41
C PHE A 176 6.37 -5.84 -3.11
N ILE A 177 6.29 -7.12 -2.70
CA ILE A 177 5.03 -7.75 -2.30
C ILE A 177 4.44 -7.01 -1.07
N ALA A 178 5.25 -6.71 -0.05
CA ALA A 178 4.82 -5.95 1.12
C ALA A 178 4.26 -4.59 0.72
N LEU A 179 4.90 -3.87 -0.21
CA LEU A 179 4.41 -2.57 -0.71
C LEU A 179 3.01 -2.66 -1.34
N HIS A 180 2.65 -3.75 -2.01
CA HIS A 180 1.29 -3.94 -2.51
C HIS A 180 0.28 -4.01 -1.38
N PHE A 181 0.56 -4.75 -0.30
CA PHE A 181 -0.30 -4.82 0.87
C PHE A 181 -0.43 -3.48 1.58
N ILE A 182 0.70 -2.82 1.85
CA ILE A 182 0.75 -1.50 2.48
C ILE A 182 -0.06 -0.48 1.67
N ASN A 183 0.16 -0.43 0.36
CA ASN A 183 -0.56 0.49 -0.52
C ASN A 183 -2.07 0.22 -0.51
N SER A 184 -2.48 -1.04 -0.53
CA SER A 184 -3.91 -1.41 -0.55
C SER A 184 -4.62 -1.10 0.77
N HIS A 185 -3.90 -1.09 1.88
CA HIS A 185 -4.47 -0.82 3.21
C HIS A 185 -4.43 0.65 3.60
N PHE A 186 -3.32 1.35 3.30
CA PHE A 186 -3.07 2.67 3.90
C PHE A 186 -3.38 3.86 3.01
N SER A 187 -3.22 3.78 1.71
CA SER A 187 -3.22 5.02 0.93
C SER A 187 -4.33 5.18 -0.10
N GLY A 188 -4.85 4.16 -0.67
CA GLY A 188 -5.86 4.32 -1.75
C GLY A 188 -5.41 5.15 -2.96
N ASN A 189 -4.35 5.96 -2.84
CA ASN A 189 -3.86 6.93 -3.83
C ASN A 189 -2.64 6.44 -4.64
N GLY A 190 -2.23 5.19 -4.45
CA GLY A 190 -1.22 4.55 -5.28
C GLY A 190 0.15 4.35 -4.63
N MET A 191 0.95 3.52 -5.29
CA MET A 191 2.29 3.08 -4.82
C MET A 191 3.24 4.25 -4.56
N GLN A 192 3.13 5.36 -5.30
CA GLN A 192 3.99 6.54 -5.11
C GLN A 192 3.77 7.19 -3.76
N GLU A 193 2.54 7.29 -3.30
CA GLU A 193 2.22 7.84 -1.99
C GLU A 193 2.79 6.96 -0.88
N THR A 194 2.64 5.65 -0.98
CA THR A 194 3.23 4.69 -0.04
C THR A 194 4.76 4.82 0.04
N VAL A 195 5.42 4.93 -1.10
CA VAL A 195 6.88 5.16 -1.16
C VAL A 195 7.25 6.52 -0.56
N MET A 196 6.46 7.55 -0.81
CA MET A 196 6.66 8.89 -0.22
C MET A 196 6.50 8.84 1.31
N CYS A 197 5.43 8.22 1.82
CA CYS A 197 5.23 8.01 3.26
C CYS A 197 6.43 7.32 3.91
N THR A 198 6.89 6.23 3.32
CA THR A 198 8.05 5.47 3.81
C THR A 198 9.29 6.36 3.92
N LYS A 199 9.58 7.16 2.88
CA LYS A 199 10.71 8.11 2.90
C LYS A 199 10.57 9.19 3.96
N ILE A 200 9.36 9.72 4.17
CA ILE A 200 9.10 10.74 5.20
C ILE A 200 9.35 10.16 6.59
N ILE A 201 8.82 8.96 6.85
CA ILE A 201 9.03 8.25 8.12
C ILE A 201 10.52 8.03 8.37
N GLN A 202 11.24 7.56 7.36
CA GLN A 202 12.68 7.35 7.45
C GLN A 202 13.45 8.64 7.75
N ASN A 203 13.08 9.76 7.12
CA ASN A 203 13.69 11.06 7.42
C ASN A 203 13.44 11.50 8.88
N ILE A 204 12.23 11.28 9.41
CA ILE A 204 11.91 11.58 10.81
C ILE A 204 12.78 10.72 11.75
N LEU A 205 12.91 9.43 11.47
CA LEU A 205 13.77 8.53 12.25
C LEU A 205 15.24 8.97 12.21
N ASN A 206 15.74 9.34 11.03
CA ASN A 206 17.13 9.82 10.86
C ASN A 206 17.38 11.14 11.60
N ILE A 207 16.43 12.08 11.55
CA ILE A 207 16.53 13.32 12.34
C ILE A 207 16.61 13.00 13.83
N SER A 208 15.78 12.07 14.30
CA SER A 208 15.78 11.65 15.71
C SER A 208 17.09 10.98 16.09
N LYS A 209 17.59 10.03 15.30
CA LYS A 209 18.88 9.36 15.50
C LYS A 209 20.02 10.36 15.59
N LEU A 210 20.12 11.27 14.63
CA LEU A 210 21.16 12.31 14.60
C LEU A 210 21.04 13.29 15.75
N PHE A 211 19.82 13.62 16.18
CA PHE A 211 19.60 14.53 17.30
C PHE A 211 20.07 13.96 18.63
N TYR A 212 19.80 12.68 18.87
CA TYR A 212 20.20 11.99 20.10
C TYR A 212 21.59 11.36 20.03
N GLY A 213 22.23 11.34 18.84
CA GLY A 213 23.56 10.76 18.64
C GLY A 213 23.62 9.25 18.83
N ARG A 214 22.51 8.53 18.54
CA ARG A 214 22.44 7.08 18.75
C ARG A 214 21.63 6.40 17.64
N GLU A 215 21.90 5.10 17.44
CA GLU A 215 21.12 4.25 16.57
C GLU A 215 19.89 3.70 17.29
N PHE A 216 18.80 3.55 16.56
CA PHE A 216 17.60 2.87 17.04
C PHE A 216 17.69 1.38 16.74
N ARG A 217 17.60 0.55 17.77
CA ARG A 217 17.67 -0.90 17.62
C ARG A 217 16.30 -1.43 17.14
N GLU A 218 16.30 -2.29 16.11
CA GLU A 218 15.08 -2.87 15.53
C GLU A 218 14.31 -3.77 16.51
N ASP A 219 15.02 -4.39 17.45
CA ASP A 219 14.46 -5.29 18.48
C ASP A 219 13.89 -4.53 19.71
N ASN A 220 14.05 -3.21 19.76
CA ASN A 220 13.57 -2.40 20.89
C ASN A 220 12.07 -2.10 20.76
N PHE A 221 11.28 -2.52 21.76
CA PHE A 221 9.84 -2.32 21.80
C PHE A 221 9.40 -0.85 21.71
N ASP A 222 10.12 0.05 22.41
CA ASP A 222 9.77 1.47 22.41
C ASP A 222 10.10 2.15 21.06
N VAL A 223 11.16 1.70 20.39
CA VAL A 223 11.49 2.12 19.01
C VAL A 223 10.38 1.69 18.04
N ASN A 224 9.97 0.42 18.08
CA ASN A 224 8.90 -0.09 17.23
C ASN A 224 7.57 0.64 17.47
N ARG A 225 7.27 0.95 18.74
CA ARG A 225 6.12 1.75 19.11
C ARG A 225 6.22 3.18 18.56
N PHE A 226 7.38 3.82 18.65
CA PHE A 226 7.61 5.14 18.08
C PHE A 226 7.40 5.13 16.56
N ILE A 227 7.96 4.17 15.85
CA ILE A 227 7.77 4.01 14.40
C ILE A 227 6.27 3.92 14.08
N THR A 228 5.51 3.12 14.83
CA THR A 228 4.05 3.02 14.66
C THR A 228 3.37 4.38 14.83
N HIS A 229 3.76 5.15 15.85
CA HIS A 229 3.20 6.48 16.08
C HIS A 229 3.59 7.50 15.00
N VAL A 230 4.82 7.43 14.48
CA VAL A 230 5.27 8.25 13.34
C VAL A 230 4.47 7.89 12.08
N ARG A 231 4.14 6.62 11.83
CA ARG A 231 3.27 6.21 10.73
C ARG A 231 1.90 6.90 10.82
N TYR A 232 1.25 6.86 11.97
CA TYR A 232 -0.04 7.54 12.19
C TYR A 232 0.06 9.05 12.04
N PHE A 233 1.13 9.66 12.54
CA PHE A 233 1.39 11.09 12.38
C PHE A 233 1.52 11.47 10.88
N VAL A 234 2.36 10.77 10.12
CA VAL A 234 2.54 11.03 8.68
C VAL A 234 1.22 10.88 7.93
N ARG A 235 0.43 9.85 8.24
CA ARG A 235 -0.88 9.64 7.62
C ARG A 235 -1.84 10.81 7.89
N ARG A 236 -1.95 11.28 9.15
CA ARG A 236 -2.78 12.45 9.47
C ARG A 236 -2.35 13.69 8.72
N GLN A 237 -1.03 13.95 8.64
CA GLN A 237 -0.52 15.08 7.89
C GLN A 237 -0.88 15.01 6.40
N MET A 238 -0.84 13.83 5.79
CA MET A 238 -1.20 13.64 4.39
C MET A 238 -2.71 13.76 4.14
N SER A 239 -3.55 13.32 5.07
CA SER A 239 -5.02 13.50 4.98
C SER A 239 -5.49 14.91 5.39
N GLY A 240 -4.57 15.80 5.80
CA GLY A 240 -4.92 17.14 6.28
C GLY A 240 -5.63 17.16 7.63
N GLU A 241 -5.63 16.03 8.34
CA GLU A 241 -6.15 15.95 9.70
C GLU A 241 -5.17 16.57 10.69
N THR A 242 -5.68 17.18 11.76
CA THR A 242 -4.85 17.79 12.80
C THR A 242 -5.28 17.32 14.18
N LEU A 243 -4.33 17.05 15.07
CA LEU A 243 -4.60 16.82 16.46
C LEU A 243 -4.92 18.14 17.17
N LYS A 244 -6.10 18.20 17.80
CA LYS A 244 -6.43 19.27 18.73
C LYS A 244 -5.87 18.93 20.11
N VAL A 245 -5.27 19.89 20.77
CA VAL A 245 -4.67 19.73 22.08
C VAL A 245 -4.97 20.95 22.93
N ASP A 246 -5.02 20.74 24.25
CA ASP A 246 -5.00 21.83 25.19
C ASP A 246 -3.60 22.47 25.22
N LEU A 247 -3.53 23.78 24.96
CA LEU A 247 -2.27 24.52 24.88
C LEU A 247 -1.53 24.57 26.23
N GLU A 248 -2.24 24.49 27.37
CA GLU A 248 -1.61 24.43 28.69
C GLU A 248 -0.86 23.10 28.86
N ILE A 249 -1.45 21.98 28.41
CA ILE A 249 -0.78 20.68 28.42
C ILE A 249 0.46 20.70 27.55
N ALA A 250 0.36 21.29 26.35
CA ALA A 250 1.50 21.41 25.44
C ALA A 250 2.67 22.17 26.07
N ARG A 251 2.39 23.29 26.77
CA ARG A 251 3.42 24.07 27.50
C ARG A 251 4.07 23.27 28.61
N VAL A 252 3.26 22.60 29.45
CA VAL A 252 3.80 21.78 30.54
C VAL A 252 4.74 20.69 30.02
N VAL A 253 4.37 20.02 28.93
CA VAL A 253 5.23 18.97 28.32
C VAL A 253 6.49 19.59 27.73
N ALA A 254 6.41 20.73 27.04
CA ALA A 254 7.58 21.42 26.51
C ALA A 254 8.58 21.82 27.62
N GLU A 255 8.08 22.23 28.79
CA GLU A 255 8.89 22.58 29.97
C GLU A 255 9.50 21.34 30.64
N LYS A 256 8.75 20.23 30.71
CA LYS A 256 9.22 18.99 31.37
C LYS A 256 10.12 18.14 30.50
N CYS A 257 9.96 18.20 29.18
CA CYS A 257 10.72 17.43 28.20
C CYS A 257 11.41 18.34 27.16
N PRO A 258 12.25 19.34 27.60
CA PRO A 258 12.74 20.38 26.71
C PRO A 258 13.64 19.87 25.59
N ASN A 259 14.35 18.76 25.81
CA ASN A 259 15.23 18.18 24.79
C ASN A 259 14.41 17.47 23.71
N ASP A 260 13.40 16.70 24.11
CA ASP A 260 12.53 15.99 23.17
C ASP A 260 11.64 16.95 22.39
N TYR A 261 11.17 18.03 23.04
CA TYR A 261 10.47 19.12 22.38
C TYR A 261 11.35 19.78 21.29
N LYS A 262 12.65 20.02 21.57
CA LYS A 262 13.57 20.55 20.56
C LYS A 262 13.72 19.60 19.37
N CYS A 263 13.76 18.29 19.61
CA CYS A 263 13.80 17.30 18.54
C CYS A 263 12.50 17.34 17.71
N ALA A 264 11.33 17.32 18.35
CA ALA A 264 10.03 17.42 17.69
C ALA A 264 9.92 18.69 16.82
N MET A 265 10.37 19.83 17.34
CA MET A 265 10.42 21.10 16.59
C MET A 265 11.38 21.05 15.39
N LYS A 266 12.49 20.29 15.48
CA LYS A 266 13.39 20.08 14.35
C LYS A 266 12.70 19.27 13.25
N ILE A 267 11.97 18.22 13.64
CA ILE A 267 11.15 17.40 12.72
C ILE A 267 10.09 18.30 12.05
N ALA A 268 9.32 19.07 12.82
CA ALA A 268 8.28 19.95 12.30
C ALA A 268 8.84 20.95 11.28
N ARG A 269 9.97 21.61 11.58
CA ARG A 269 10.63 22.54 10.64
C ARG A 269 11.14 21.86 9.37
N PHE A 270 11.63 20.63 9.47
CA PHE A 270 12.03 19.86 8.30
C PHE A 270 10.84 19.55 7.40
N LEU A 271 9.72 19.12 7.98
CA LEU A 271 8.50 18.80 7.25
C LEU A 271 7.88 20.04 6.58
N ASP A 272 7.86 21.17 7.28
CA ASP A 272 7.42 22.46 6.71
C ASP A 272 8.28 22.86 5.50
N ARG A 273 9.60 22.86 5.64
CA ARG A 273 10.53 23.28 4.56
C ARG A 273 10.54 22.34 3.36
N THR A 274 10.37 21.05 3.59
CA THR A 274 10.54 20.04 2.54
C THR A 274 9.23 19.67 1.85
N TYR A 275 8.12 19.66 2.62
CA TYR A 275 6.80 19.21 2.15
C TYR A 275 5.72 20.27 2.28
N GLY A 276 6.01 21.45 2.85
CA GLY A 276 5.04 22.52 3.09
C GLY A 276 3.99 22.18 4.16
N TRP A 277 4.31 21.25 5.06
CA TRP A 277 3.38 20.79 6.09
C TRP A 277 3.37 21.74 7.30
N ASN A 278 2.20 22.29 7.60
CA ASN A 278 2.01 23.06 8.82
C ASN A 278 1.72 22.13 10.00
N VAL A 279 2.79 21.67 10.67
CA VAL A 279 2.69 20.76 11.83
C VAL A 279 2.14 21.53 13.03
N SER A 280 0.93 21.17 13.48
CA SER A 280 0.26 21.81 14.60
C SER A 280 0.98 21.60 15.94
N GLU A 281 0.69 22.46 16.95
CA GLU A 281 1.22 22.29 18.31
C GLU A 281 0.82 20.94 18.92
N GLY A 282 -0.38 20.44 18.60
CA GLY A 282 -0.82 19.10 19.02
C GLY A 282 0.04 17.99 18.48
N GLU A 283 0.47 18.10 17.23
CA GLU A 283 1.36 17.11 16.61
C GLU A 283 2.78 17.23 17.15
N VAL A 284 3.27 18.43 17.44
CA VAL A 284 4.57 18.61 18.11
C VAL A 284 4.54 18.00 19.51
N LEU A 285 3.47 18.21 20.26
CA LEU A 285 3.27 17.56 21.57
C LEU A 285 3.28 16.03 21.44
N TYR A 286 2.53 15.50 20.47
CA TYR A 286 2.45 14.06 20.20
C TYR A 286 3.84 13.47 19.93
N LEU A 287 4.61 14.07 19.04
CA LEU A 287 5.98 13.64 18.75
C LEU A 287 6.88 13.76 19.99
N THR A 288 6.76 14.85 20.77
CA THR A 288 7.55 15.07 22.00
C THR A 288 7.36 13.93 23.00
N LEU A 289 6.12 13.54 23.27
CA LEU A 289 5.81 12.46 24.22
C LEU A 289 6.38 11.11 23.78
N HIS A 290 6.32 10.81 22.50
CA HIS A 290 6.84 9.56 21.96
C HIS A 290 8.38 9.53 21.92
N LEU A 291 9.02 10.64 21.60
CA LEU A 291 10.47 10.81 21.68
C LEU A 291 10.97 10.69 23.13
N ASN A 292 10.29 11.32 24.08
CA ASN A 292 10.64 11.23 25.51
C ASN A 292 10.61 9.79 26.01
N ARG A 293 9.60 9.01 25.60
CA ARG A 293 9.47 7.62 26.00
C ARG A 293 10.65 6.75 25.54
N ILE A 294 11.13 6.94 24.31
CA ILE A 294 12.33 6.22 23.83
C ILE A 294 13.55 6.59 24.68
N ASN A 295 13.66 7.87 25.06
CA ASN A 295 14.79 8.34 25.83
C ASN A 295 14.83 7.80 27.27
N LEU A 296 13.68 7.66 27.91
CA LEU A 296 13.58 7.20 29.30
C LEU A 296 13.92 5.71 29.49
N ASN A 297 13.66 4.89 28.48
CA ASN A 297 13.78 3.43 28.59
C ASN A 297 15.09 2.88 28.02
N GLU A 298 15.97 3.74 27.52
CA GLU A 298 17.32 3.36 27.03
C GLU A 298 18.46 3.93 27.90
N THR A 299 18.14 4.56 29.03
CA THR A 299 19.09 4.91 30.07
C THR A 299 19.16 3.79 31.12
#